data_2308483e378544d7de4dd507ca7db804
#
_entry.id   2308483e378544d7de4dd507ca7db804
#
_cell.length_a   1.000
_cell.length_b   1.000
_cell.length_c   1.000
_cell.angle_alpha   90.00
_cell.angle_beta   90.00
_cell.angle_gamma   90.00
#
_symmetry.space_group_name_H-M   'P 1'
#
loop_
_entity.id
_entity.type
_entity.pdbx_description
1 polymer ?
#
loop_
_entity_poly.entity_id
_entity_poly.type
_entity_poly.pdbx_seq_one_letter_code
_entity_poly.pdbx_strand_id
1 'polypeptide(L)'
;MINQINESLAQIDEIENLNFLEPMSCEGYGKLRESPVKDLTQAMIRPVFRNIEQELVEKIQQSTIIVGCVAWLTSIPILEALQGKSVQFIVQQEDWLRPDSSEWSLSRQRNLYEKLVGIDNYVAGASDHATFEIQPIRLSGKPKNKNKSNARMHHKFILFGNIKQDNTVEFDMVWTGSYNFTANATKSLENGMFIKSDEILNAYWVEWRQVLLSSFRIEDKWWDKTYGWSDDSFLRDGS
;
A
#
# COMPACT_ATOMS: atom_id res chain seq x y z
N MET A 1 -20.59 -10.45 -3.00
CA MET A 1 -19.41 -9.54 -2.88
C MET A 1 -19.13 -9.13 -1.44
N ILE A 2 -20.04 -8.44 -0.74
CA ILE A 2 -19.82 -8.02 0.66
C ILE A 2 -19.57 -9.22 1.59
N ASN A 3 -20.28 -10.34 1.43
CA ASN A 3 -20.09 -11.55 2.23
C ASN A 3 -18.75 -12.23 1.95
N GLN A 4 -18.28 -12.24 0.70
CA GLN A 4 -16.98 -12.83 0.35
C GLN A 4 -15.81 -11.97 0.87
N ILE A 5 -15.96 -10.64 0.85
CA ILE A 5 -14.98 -9.74 1.47
C ILE A 5 -14.95 -9.96 2.99
N ASN A 6 -16.10 -10.12 3.63
CA ASN A 6 -16.18 -10.39 5.07
C ASN A 6 -15.60 -11.77 5.45
N GLU A 7 -15.79 -12.80 4.64
CA GLU A 7 -15.16 -14.11 4.83
C GLU A 7 -13.64 -14.04 4.63
N SER A 8 -13.19 -13.29 3.64
CA SER A 8 -11.77 -13.05 3.39
C SER A 8 -11.10 -12.26 4.53
N LEU A 9 -11.80 -11.25 5.06
CA LEU A 9 -11.32 -10.46 6.21
C LEU A 9 -11.25 -11.32 7.49
N ALA A 10 -12.23 -12.22 7.70
CA ALA A 10 -12.20 -13.15 8.83
C ALA A 10 -11.00 -14.11 8.77
N GLN A 11 -10.59 -14.55 7.57
CA GLN A 11 -9.39 -15.37 7.40
C GLN A 11 -8.09 -14.62 7.76
N ILE A 12 -8.01 -13.30 7.49
CA ILE A 12 -6.84 -12.50 7.83
C ILE A 12 -6.65 -12.40 9.35
N ASP A 13 -7.74 -12.39 10.12
CA ASP A 13 -7.67 -12.36 11.58
C ASP A 13 -7.03 -13.61 12.19
N GLU A 14 -7.13 -14.74 11.53
CA GLU A 14 -6.53 -16.01 11.96
C GLU A 14 -5.08 -16.17 11.48
N ILE A 15 -4.63 -15.34 10.50
CA ILE A 15 -3.27 -15.43 9.98
C ILE A 15 -2.30 -14.74 10.94
N GLU A 16 -1.53 -15.55 11.66
CA GLU A 16 -0.45 -15.05 12.51
C GLU A 16 0.79 -14.59 11.70
N ASN A 17 0.94 -15.09 10.48
CA ASN A 17 2.08 -14.81 9.61
C ASN A 17 1.60 -14.51 8.18
N LEU A 18 1.75 -13.26 7.74
CA LEU A 18 1.33 -12.80 6.41
C LEU A 18 2.08 -13.46 5.24
N ASN A 19 3.24 -14.10 5.49
CA ASN A 19 3.94 -14.85 4.45
C ASN A 19 3.17 -16.10 4.00
N PHE A 20 2.21 -16.57 4.79
CA PHE A 20 1.33 -17.68 4.45
C PHE A 20 -0.03 -17.23 3.89
N LEU A 21 -0.12 -15.98 3.44
CA LEU A 21 -1.32 -15.50 2.77
C LEU A 21 -1.54 -16.32 1.50
N GLU A 22 -2.59 -17.15 1.49
CA GLU A 22 -2.96 -17.89 0.29
C GLU A 22 -3.45 -16.93 -0.80
N PRO A 23 -3.12 -17.20 -2.07
CA PRO A 23 -3.60 -16.39 -3.18
C PRO A 23 -5.13 -16.34 -3.18
N MET A 24 -5.67 -15.17 -2.95
CA MET A 24 -7.12 -14.98 -2.91
C MET A 24 -7.68 -14.88 -4.33
N SER A 25 -8.85 -15.47 -4.54
CA SER A 25 -9.64 -15.24 -5.74
C SER A 25 -10.93 -14.58 -5.34
N CYS A 26 -11.27 -13.48 -5.97
CA CYS A 26 -12.61 -12.93 -5.89
C CYS A 26 -13.16 -12.72 -7.30
N GLU A 27 -14.48 -12.65 -7.40
CA GLU A 27 -15.16 -12.42 -8.67
C GLU A 27 -14.62 -11.14 -9.32
N GLY A 28 -14.21 -11.23 -10.57
CA GLY A 28 -13.60 -10.12 -11.32
C GLY A 28 -12.07 -10.04 -11.26
N TYR A 29 -11.42 -10.59 -10.24
CA TYR A 29 -9.95 -10.51 -10.12
C TYR A 29 -9.22 -11.80 -10.51
N GLY A 30 -9.91 -12.93 -10.53
CA GLY A 30 -9.31 -14.23 -10.79
C GLY A 30 -8.33 -14.67 -9.68
N LYS A 31 -7.74 -15.83 -9.87
CA LYS A 31 -6.74 -16.37 -8.96
C LYS A 31 -5.37 -15.80 -9.32
N LEU A 32 -4.81 -14.98 -8.46
CA LEU A 32 -3.45 -14.45 -8.61
C LEU A 32 -2.44 -15.54 -8.23
N ARG A 33 -1.41 -15.68 -9.04
CA ARG A 33 -0.27 -16.57 -8.78
C ARG A 33 1.00 -15.77 -8.89
N GLU A 34 2.02 -16.17 -8.15
CA GLU A 34 3.35 -15.64 -8.35
C GLU A 34 3.77 -15.84 -9.81
N SER A 35 4.31 -14.80 -10.41
CA SER A 35 4.90 -14.86 -11.73
C SER A 35 6.41 -15.03 -11.55
N PRO A 36 6.96 -16.24 -11.77
CA PRO A 36 8.39 -16.44 -11.62
C PRO A 36 9.13 -15.59 -12.66
N VAL A 37 10.08 -14.81 -12.17
CA VAL A 37 10.99 -14.05 -13.05
C VAL A 37 11.94 -15.03 -13.74
N LYS A 38 11.85 -15.14 -15.06
CA LYS A 38 12.59 -16.14 -15.84
C LYS A 38 13.78 -15.57 -16.60
N ASP A 39 13.70 -14.32 -17.01
CA ASP A 39 14.73 -13.66 -17.81
C ASP A 39 14.95 -12.22 -17.38
N LEU A 40 16.19 -11.89 -17.04
CA LEU A 40 16.61 -10.54 -16.64
C LEU A 40 17.62 -9.91 -17.62
N THR A 41 17.80 -10.51 -18.79
CA THR A 41 18.83 -10.05 -19.74
C THR A 41 18.65 -8.62 -20.24
N GLN A 42 17.42 -8.10 -20.18
CA GLN A 42 17.10 -6.72 -20.56
C GLN A 42 16.74 -5.82 -19.38
N ALA A 43 16.93 -6.27 -18.15
CA ALA A 43 16.61 -5.47 -16.99
C ALA A 43 17.59 -4.30 -16.84
N MET A 44 17.05 -3.08 -16.69
CA MET A 44 17.82 -1.93 -16.23
C MET A 44 17.63 -1.78 -14.73
N ILE A 45 18.71 -1.87 -13.97
CA ILE A 45 18.69 -1.75 -12.51
C ILE A 45 19.61 -0.60 -12.10
N ARG A 46 19.04 0.38 -11.38
CA ARG A 46 19.78 1.52 -10.85
C ARG A 46 19.68 1.56 -9.32
N PRO A 47 20.74 1.19 -8.60
CA PRO A 47 20.75 1.28 -7.14
C PRO A 47 20.83 2.74 -6.68
N VAL A 48 20.20 3.04 -5.54
CA VAL A 48 20.21 4.36 -4.89
C VAL A 48 20.45 4.18 -3.40
N PHE A 49 21.42 4.95 -2.87
CA PHE A 49 21.82 4.88 -1.46
C PHE A 49 21.75 6.23 -0.75
N ARG A 50 21.57 7.30 -1.50
CA ARG A 50 21.48 8.67 -0.97
C ARG A 50 20.38 9.44 -1.68
N ASN A 51 19.81 10.41 -0.99
CA ASN A 51 18.75 11.29 -1.53
C ASN A 51 17.55 10.51 -2.08
N ILE A 52 17.24 9.33 -1.47
CA ILE A 52 16.18 8.43 -1.95
C ILE A 52 14.84 9.15 -2.02
N GLU A 53 14.52 10.01 -1.03
CA GLU A 53 13.27 10.78 -1.02
C GLU A 53 13.17 11.68 -2.25
N GLN A 54 14.23 12.42 -2.56
CA GLN A 54 14.25 13.32 -3.73
C GLN A 54 14.09 12.53 -5.04
N GLU A 55 14.81 11.44 -5.20
CA GLU A 55 14.71 10.56 -6.36
C GLU A 55 13.29 9.99 -6.56
N LEU A 56 12.64 9.62 -5.46
CA LEU A 56 11.24 9.18 -5.48
C LEU A 56 10.29 10.31 -5.87
N VAL A 57 10.45 11.49 -5.30
CA VAL A 57 9.65 12.67 -5.64
C VAL A 57 9.77 13.03 -7.12
N GLU A 58 10.98 13.03 -7.67
CA GLU A 58 11.21 13.30 -9.10
C GLU A 58 10.53 12.27 -9.99
N LYS A 59 10.60 10.98 -9.65
CA LYS A 59 9.92 9.93 -10.43
C LYS A 59 8.39 10.00 -10.29
N ILE A 60 7.86 10.29 -9.09
CA ILE A 60 6.43 10.52 -8.87
C ILE A 60 5.93 11.67 -9.75
N GLN A 61 6.66 12.78 -9.82
CA GLN A 61 6.27 13.93 -10.65
C GLN A 61 6.17 13.60 -12.14
N GLN A 62 6.99 12.68 -12.63
CA GLN A 62 7.01 12.21 -14.01
C GLN A 62 5.91 11.18 -14.34
N SER A 63 5.17 10.70 -13.35
CA SER A 63 4.17 9.64 -13.48
C SER A 63 2.76 10.20 -13.32
N THR A 64 1.76 9.58 -13.94
CA THR A 64 0.35 9.96 -13.77
C THR A 64 -0.41 8.97 -12.88
N ILE A 65 0.07 7.74 -12.78
CA ILE A 65 -0.48 6.72 -11.90
C ILE A 65 0.63 6.07 -11.07
N ILE A 66 0.39 5.89 -9.79
CA ILE A 66 1.33 5.31 -8.84
C ILE A 66 0.60 4.32 -7.93
N VAL A 67 1.07 3.07 -7.88
CA VAL A 67 0.53 2.07 -6.95
C VAL A 67 1.67 1.43 -6.16
N GLY A 68 1.38 0.92 -4.96
CA GLY A 68 2.43 0.27 -4.19
C GLY A 68 2.01 -0.21 -2.81
N CYS A 69 2.93 -0.92 -2.18
CA CYS A 69 2.85 -1.33 -0.79
C CYS A 69 4.00 -0.67 -0.03
N VAL A 70 3.67 0.16 0.95
CA VAL A 70 4.66 0.92 1.72
C VAL A 70 4.29 0.89 3.19
N ALA A 71 5.11 0.24 4.01
CA ALA A 71 4.80 0.05 5.43
C ALA A 71 4.40 1.36 6.13
N TRP A 72 5.17 2.44 5.92
CA TRP A 72 4.90 3.76 6.50
C TRP A 72 5.04 4.84 5.45
N LEU A 73 3.97 5.60 5.24
CA LEU A 73 3.88 6.68 4.27
C LEU A 73 3.54 7.99 5.00
N THR A 74 4.53 8.63 5.62
CA THR A 74 4.36 9.87 6.39
C THR A 74 5.27 11.01 5.92
N SER A 75 6.10 10.79 4.89
CA SER A 75 6.93 11.84 4.28
C SER A 75 6.06 12.89 3.61
N ILE A 76 6.19 14.13 4.06
CA ILE A 76 5.45 15.26 3.49
C ILE A 76 5.83 15.53 2.03
N PRO A 77 7.13 15.57 1.64
CA PRO A 77 7.51 15.77 0.24
C PRO A 77 6.92 14.71 -0.70
N ILE A 78 6.90 13.44 -0.29
CA ILE A 78 6.31 12.37 -1.09
C ILE A 78 4.78 12.56 -1.18
N LEU A 79 4.09 12.81 -0.06
CA LEU A 79 2.64 13.02 -0.05
C LEU A 79 2.21 14.23 -0.89
N GLU A 80 2.99 15.30 -0.87
CA GLU A 80 2.75 16.48 -1.72
C GLU A 80 2.97 16.16 -3.20
N ALA A 81 3.99 15.38 -3.55
CA ALA A 81 4.24 14.95 -4.93
C ALA A 81 3.13 14.02 -5.48
N LEU A 82 2.46 13.28 -4.63
CA LEU A 82 1.34 12.40 -5.00
C LEU A 82 0.03 13.17 -5.28
N GLN A 83 -0.08 14.45 -4.90
CA GLN A 83 -1.28 15.23 -5.14
C GLN A 83 -1.59 15.36 -6.63
N GLY A 84 -2.87 15.18 -6.99
CA GLY A 84 -3.31 15.27 -8.39
C GLY A 84 -2.90 14.09 -9.29
N LYS A 85 -2.36 13.01 -8.70
CA LYS A 85 -2.07 11.75 -9.37
C LYS A 85 -3.15 10.72 -9.05
N SER A 86 -3.34 9.73 -9.93
CA SER A 86 -4.13 8.54 -9.60
C SER A 86 -3.27 7.61 -8.76
N VAL A 87 -3.63 7.40 -7.49
CA VAL A 87 -2.77 6.65 -6.58
C VAL A 87 -3.52 5.55 -5.83
N GLN A 88 -2.81 4.46 -5.54
CA GLN A 88 -3.29 3.45 -4.62
C GLN A 88 -2.10 2.88 -3.82
N PHE A 89 -2.11 3.12 -2.53
CA PHE A 89 -1.13 2.56 -1.60
C PHE A 89 -1.79 1.66 -0.56
N ILE A 90 -1.14 0.55 -0.28
CA ILE A 90 -1.46 -0.27 0.89
C ILE A 90 -0.39 0.03 1.94
N VAL A 91 -0.83 0.47 3.11
CA VAL A 91 0.07 0.84 4.22
C VAL A 91 -0.17 -0.07 5.42
N GLN A 92 0.84 -0.17 6.29
CA GLN A 92 0.70 -0.86 7.57
C GLN A 92 -0.39 -0.18 8.41
N GLN A 93 -1.25 -0.97 9.01
CA GLN A 93 -2.24 -0.48 9.96
C GLN A 93 -1.57 0.11 11.20
N GLU A 94 -1.83 1.38 11.47
CA GLU A 94 -1.29 2.13 12.61
C GLU A 94 -2.40 2.93 13.29
N ASP A 95 -2.30 3.15 14.59
CA ASP A 95 -3.35 3.77 15.40
C ASP A 95 -3.72 5.19 14.95
N TRP A 96 -2.75 5.94 14.45
CA TRP A 96 -3.00 7.30 13.95
C TRP A 96 -3.87 7.35 12.68
N LEU A 97 -4.01 6.21 11.98
CA LEU A 97 -4.89 6.10 10.81
C LEU A 97 -6.35 5.88 11.18
N ARG A 98 -6.65 5.61 12.43
CA ARG A 98 -8.04 5.43 12.89
C ARG A 98 -8.83 6.71 12.64
N PRO A 99 -10.09 6.60 12.18
CA PRO A 99 -10.94 7.77 11.92
C PRO A 99 -11.17 8.64 13.17
N ASP A 100 -11.17 8.02 14.36
CA ASP A 100 -11.40 8.66 15.65
C ASP A 100 -10.09 9.07 16.37
N SER A 101 -8.92 8.87 15.75
CA SER A 101 -7.65 9.21 16.38
C SER A 101 -7.48 10.72 16.53
N SER A 102 -7.11 11.14 17.73
CA SER A 102 -6.81 12.53 18.09
C SER A 102 -5.32 12.89 17.98
N GLU A 103 -4.52 12.09 17.28
CA GLU A 103 -3.08 12.33 17.17
C GLU A 103 -2.77 13.56 16.29
N TRP A 104 -2.52 14.69 16.93
CA TRP A 104 -2.25 15.97 16.30
C TRP A 104 -0.90 16.03 15.56
N SER A 105 0.06 15.22 15.97
CA SER A 105 1.41 15.19 15.39
C SER A 105 1.40 14.81 13.89
N LEU A 106 0.37 14.10 13.43
CA LEU A 106 0.22 13.65 12.04
C LEU A 106 -0.98 14.29 11.32
N SER A 107 -1.53 15.40 11.84
CA SER A 107 -2.67 16.10 11.24
C SER A 107 -2.39 16.55 9.80
N ARG A 108 -1.16 17.01 9.51
CA ARG A 108 -0.76 17.39 8.15
C ARG A 108 -0.77 16.21 7.18
N GLN A 109 -0.28 15.04 7.60
CA GLN A 109 -0.29 13.82 6.82
C GLN A 109 -1.73 13.37 6.51
N ARG A 110 -2.64 13.43 7.50
CA ARG A 110 -4.06 13.13 7.30
C ARG A 110 -4.69 14.04 6.27
N ASN A 111 -4.50 15.35 6.38
CA ASN A 111 -5.01 16.32 5.42
C ASN A 111 -4.47 16.08 4.00
N LEU A 112 -3.26 15.55 3.86
CA LEU A 112 -2.71 15.17 2.57
C LEU A 112 -3.32 13.85 2.06
N TYR A 113 -3.57 12.87 2.93
CA TYR A 113 -4.25 11.64 2.56
C TYR A 113 -5.66 11.88 2.02
N GLU A 114 -6.42 12.77 2.66
CA GLU A 114 -7.79 13.14 2.26
C GLU A 114 -7.86 13.77 0.87
N LYS A 115 -6.76 14.32 0.38
CA LYS A 115 -6.66 14.97 -0.95
C LYS A 115 -6.15 14.04 -2.04
N LEU A 116 -5.76 12.81 -1.71
CA LEU A 116 -5.32 11.84 -2.70
C LEU A 116 -6.50 11.36 -3.53
N VAL A 117 -6.25 11.11 -4.79
CA VAL A 117 -7.23 10.55 -5.73
C VAL A 117 -6.94 9.08 -5.93
N GLY A 118 -7.94 8.24 -5.75
CA GLY A 118 -7.82 6.80 -5.95
C GLY A 118 -7.70 6.40 -7.42
N ILE A 119 -7.70 5.11 -7.66
CA ILE A 119 -7.66 4.53 -8.99
C ILE A 119 -8.98 3.85 -9.31
N ASP A 120 -9.32 3.74 -10.59
CA ASP A 120 -10.46 2.94 -11.03
C ASP A 120 -10.21 1.44 -10.80
N ASN A 121 -11.24 0.69 -10.43
CA ASN A 121 -11.17 -0.76 -10.27
C ASN A 121 -10.71 -1.48 -11.53
N TYR A 122 -10.98 -0.92 -12.70
CA TYR A 122 -10.48 -1.41 -13.98
C TYR A 122 -8.94 -1.50 -14.01
N VAL A 123 -8.25 -0.51 -13.46
CA VAL A 123 -6.79 -0.52 -13.34
C VAL A 123 -6.30 -1.72 -12.53
N ALA A 124 -7.02 -2.10 -11.49
CA ALA A 124 -6.69 -3.27 -10.68
C ALA A 124 -6.97 -4.61 -11.38
N GLY A 125 -7.47 -4.57 -12.62
CA GLY A 125 -7.77 -5.76 -13.42
C GLY A 125 -9.09 -6.44 -13.03
N ALA A 126 -10.03 -5.70 -12.47
CA ALA A 126 -11.39 -6.17 -12.31
C ALA A 126 -12.06 -6.29 -13.68
N SER A 127 -12.73 -7.41 -13.95
CA SER A 127 -13.44 -7.66 -15.18
C SER A 127 -14.87 -7.10 -15.18
N ASP A 128 -15.30 -6.52 -14.08
CA ASP A 128 -16.66 -6.04 -13.92
C ASP A 128 -16.85 -4.67 -14.58
N HIS A 129 -17.96 -4.50 -15.28
CA HIS A 129 -18.31 -3.25 -15.96
C HIS A 129 -18.70 -2.10 -15.02
N ALA A 130 -18.84 -2.39 -13.74
CA ALA A 130 -19.04 -1.35 -12.73
C ALA A 130 -17.72 -0.67 -12.39
N THR A 131 -17.48 0.50 -12.95
CA THR A 131 -16.37 1.36 -12.55
C THR A 131 -16.65 1.95 -11.18
N PHE A 132 -15.88 1.58 -10.18
CA PHE A 132 -15.83 2.24 -8.87
C PHE A 132 -14.40 2.59 -8.52
N GLU A 133 -14.23 3.69 -7.85
CA GLU A 133 -12.93 4.14 -7.39
C GLU A 133 -12.45 3.26 -6.23
N ILE A 134 -11.20 2.79 -6.32
CA ILE A 134 -10.50 2.16 -5.20
C ILE A 134 -9.84 3.27 -4.39
N GLN A 135 -10.08 3.28 -3.07
CA GLN A 135 -9.53 4.31 -2.19
C GLN A 135 -8.01 4.43 -2.35
N PRO A 136 -7.48 5.67 -2.33
CA PRO A 136 -6.06 5.92 -2.54
C PRO A 136 -5.17 5.28 -1.47
N ILE A 137 -5.71 5.11 -0.27
CA ILE A 137 -5.03 4.45 0.86
C ILE A 137 -5.89 3.31 1.39
N ARG A 138 -5.29 2.15 1.49
CA ARG A 138 -5.87 0.97 2.15
C ARG A 138 -4.90 0.41 3.17
N LEU A 139 -5.39 -0.39 4.09
CA LEU A 139 -4.63 -0.89 5.24
C LEU A 139 -4.41 -2.39 5.14
N SER A 140 -3.27 -2.85 5.64
CA SER A 140 -2.96 -4.28 5.80
C SER A 140 -2.08 -4.49 7.02
N GLY A 141 -1.97 -5.74 7.48
CA GLY A 141 -1.23 -6.08 8.69
C GLY A 141 -2.01 -5.80 9.96
N LYS A 142 -1.43 -6.15 11.10
CA LYS A 142 -2.02 -5.94 12.42
C LYS A 142 -1.36 -4.75 13.12
N PRO A 143 -2.11 -3.94 13.89
CA PRO A 143 -1.54 -2.80 14.62
C PRO A 143 -0.55 -3.29 15.67
N LYS A 144 0.30 -2.39 16.14
CA LYS A 144 1.28 -2.69 17.17
C LYS A 144 0.56 -3.08 18.46
N ASN A 145 0.83 -4.27 18.98
CA ASN A 145 0.43 -4.68 20.30
C ASN A 145 1.62 -4.61 21.25
N LYS A 146 1.47 -3.98 22.41
CA LYS A 146 2.57 -3.83 23.40
C LYS A 146 3.11 -5.18 23.89
N ASN A 147 2.28 -6.23 23.86
CA ASN A 147 2.57 -7.52 24.48
C ASN A 147 2.84 -8.67 23.49
N LYS A 148 2.69 -8.45 22.18
CA LYS A 148 2.87 -9.49 21.16
C LYS A 148 3.54 -8.94 19.91
N SER A 149 4.37 -9.77 19.27
CA SER A 149 4.82 -9.53 17.91
C SER A 149 3.66 -9.84 16.97
N ASN A 150 3.19 -8.87 16.22
CA ASN A 150 2.11 -9.03 15.26
C ASN A 150 2.65 -9.07 13.84
N ALA A 151 1.97 -9.83 12.97
CA ALA A 151 2.23 -9.83 11.54
C ALA A 151 2.02 -8.42 10.96
N ARG A 152 2.99 -7.95 10.17
CA ARG A 152 2.98 -6.60 9.60
C ARG A 152 3.08 -6.66 8.09
N MET A 153 2.36 -5.77 7.44
CA MET A 153 2.66 -5.42 6.07
C MET A 153 3.94 -4.56 6.07
N HIS A 154 5.05 -5.13 5.59
CA HIS A 154 6.36 -4.48 5.69
C HIS A 154 7.05 -4.25 4.34
N HIS A 155 6.30 -4.40 3.26
CA HIS A 155 6.77 -4.07 1.92
C HIS A 155 7.11 -2.58 1.78
N LYS A 156 8.03 -2.29 0.88
CA LYS A 156 8.39 -0.95 0.45
C LYS A 156 8.71 -1.00 -1.03
N PHE A 157 7.65 -0.94 -1.84
CA PHE A 157 7.79 -0.84 -3.28
C PHE A 157 6.71 0.05 -3.90
N ILE A 158 7.04 0.66 -5.01
CA ILE A 158 6.17 1.48 -5.82
C ILE A 158 6.31 1.10 -7.29
N LEU A 159 5.20 0.96 -7.96
CA LEU A 159 5.07 0.89 -9.40
C LEU A 159 4.71 2.27 -9.93
N PHE A 160 5.47 2.76 -10.90
CA PHE A 160 5.26 4.01 -11.59
C PHE A 160 4.74 3.76 -12.98
N GLY A 161 3.76 4.54 -13.40
CA GLY A 161 3.15 4.36 -14.70
C GLY A 161 2.46 5.61 -15.22
N ASN A 162 1.90 5.46 -16.42
CA ASN A 162 1.16 6.51 -17.09
C ASN A 162 -0.18 6.00 -17.61
N ILE A 163 -1.19 6.84 -17.47
CA ILE A 163 -2.49 6.64 -18.10
C ILE A 163 -2.39 7.23 -19.50
N LYS A 164 -2.62 6.40 -20.51
CA LYS A 164 -2.61 6.80 -21.92
C LYS A 164 -3.92 7.48 -22.32
N GLN A 165 -3.93 8.10 -23.51
CA GLN A 165 -5.11 8.78 -24.03
C GLN A 165 -6.33 7.87 -24.24
N ASP A 166 -6.11 6.58 -24.44
CA ASP A 166 -7.15 5.54 -24.54
C ASP A 166 -7.56 4.96 -23.18
N ASN A 167 -7.14 5.59 -22.07
CA ASN A 167 -7.31 5.15 -20.69
C ASN A 167 -6.59 3.84 -20.32
N THR A 168 -5.76 3.30 -21.21
CA THR A 168 -4.91 2.17 -20.81
C THR A 168 -3.81 2.63 -19.86
N VAL A 169 -3.41 1.74 -18.95
CA VAL A 169 -2.34 2.00 -17.98
C VAL A 169 -1.11 1.21 -18.38
N GLU A 170 0.03 1.88 -18.38
CA GLU A 170 1.33 1.26 -18.60
C GLU A 170 2.26 1.61 -17.44
N PHE A 171 2.68 0.58 -16.69
CA PHE A 171 3.74 0.71 -15.71
C PHE A 171 5.08 0.50 -16.39
N ASP A 172 6.04 1.38 -16.12
CA ASP A 172 7.35 1.40 -16.76
C ASP A 172 8.50 1.16 -15.81
N MET A 173 8.27 1.27 -14.50
CA MET A 173 9.33 1.17 -13.50
C MET A 173 8.78 0.76 -12.15
N VAL A 174 9.55 -0.04 -11.41
CA VAL A 174 9.34 -0.29 -9.98
C VAL A 174 10.52 0.26 -9.19
N TRP A 175 10.22 0.86 -8.04
CA TRP A 175 11.20 1.10 -6.99
C TRP A 175 10.96 0.13 -5.83
N THR A 176 12.03 -0.42 -5.26
CA THR A 176 11.99 -1.24 -4.04
C THR A 176 13.25 -1.03 -3.20
N GLY A 177 13.15 -1.23 -1.89
CA GLY A 177 14.29 -1.06 -0.99
C GLY A 177 13.94 -1.13 0.49
N SER A 178 14.87 -0.72 1.33
CA SER A 178 14.68 -0.66 2.78
C SER A 178 13.99 0.64 3.24
N TYR A 179 14.04 1.70 2.42
CA TYR A 179 13.58 3.05 2.77
C TYR A 179 12.08 3.10 3.08
N ASN A 180 11.74 3.44 4.31
CA ASN A 180 10.38 3.81 4.68
C ASN A 180 10.10 5.25 4.25
N PHE A 181 8.89 5.53 3.79
CA PHE A 181 8.52 6.88 3.31
C PHE A 181 8.18 7.79 4.50
N THR A 182 9.19 8.05 5.32
CA THR A 182 9.08 8.81 6.57
C THR A 182 10.24 9.80 6.70
N ALA A 183 10.04 10.88 7.44
CA ALA A 183 11.11 11.84 7.73
C ALA A 183 12.30 11.22 8.48
N ASN A 184 12.08 10.17 9.29
CA ASN A 184 13.17 9.49 9.98
C ASN A 184 14.06 8.68 9.04
N ALA A 185 13.49 8.10 7.99
CA ALA A 185 14.26 7.32 7.03
C ALA A 185 15.26 8.18 6.24
N THR A 186 15.02 9.49 6.07
CA THR A 186 15.96 10.41 5.42
C THR A 186 17.27 10.59 6.20
N LYS A 187 17.26 10.25 7.49
CA LYS A 187 18.41 10.35 8.40
C LYS A 187 19.14 9.00 8.58
N SER A 188 18.59 7.93 8.02
CA SER A 188 19.12 6.58 8.13
C SER A 188 19.95 6.19 6.92
N LEU A 189 20.82 5.20 7.08
CA LEU A 189 21.45 4.55 5.93
C LEU A 189 20.46 3.55 5.35
N GLU A 190 19.92 3.91 4.21
CA GLU A 190 18.95 3.12 3.49
C GLU A 190 19.45 2.77 2.09
N ASN A 191 18.80 1.80 1.48
CA ASN A 191 19.05 1.41 0.10
C ASN A 191 17.74 1.30 -0.66
N GLY A 192 17.85 1.44 -1.97
CA GLY A 192 16.76 1.18 -2.90
C GLY A 192 17.27 0.98 -4.30
N MET A 193 16.41 0.55 -5.17
CA MET A 193 16.72 0.41 -6.57
C MET A 193 15.50 0.74 -7.43
N PHE A 194 15.75 1.40 -8.54
CA PHE A 194 14.81 1.51 -9.64
C PHE A 194 15.08 0.40 -10.64
N ILE A 195 14.03 -0.30 -11.03
CA ILE A 195 14.11 -1.44 -11.94
C ILE A 195 13.13 -1.24 -13.09
N LYS A 196 13.63 -1.37 -14.30
CA LYS A 196 12.84 -1.42 -15.53
C LYS A 196 13.02 -2.81 -16.15
N SER A 197 11.99 -3.63 -16.04
CA SER A 197 11.90 -4.98 -16.60
C SER A 197 10.44 -5.41 -16.56
N ASP A 198 9.89 -5.84 -17.68
CA ASP A 198 8.49 -6.24 -17.76
C ASP A 198 8.17 -7.42 -16.83
N GLU A 199 9.09 -8.37 -16.70
CA GLU A 199 8.90 -9.51 -15.81
C GLU A 199 8.89 -9.12 -14.33
N ILE A 200 9.82 -8.25 -13.93
CA ILE A 200 9.88 -7.77 -12.55
C ILE A 200 8.66 -6.88 -12.25
N LEU A 201 8.30 -5.99 -13.16
CA LEU A 201 7.10 -5.16 -13.06
C LEU A 201 5.85 -6.02 -12.85
N ASN A 202 5.70 -7.07 -13.67
CA ASN A 202 4.57 -7.98 -13.55
C ASN A 202 4.55 -8.72 -12.21
N ALA A 203 5.71 -9.16 -11.69
CA ALA A 203 5.79 -9.81 -10.38
C ALA A 203 5.33 -8.86 -9.25
N TYR A 204 5.79 -7.61 -9.24
CA TYR A 204 5.36 -6.61 -8.26
C TYR A 204 3.91 -6.18 -8.44
N TRP A 205 3.42 -6.15 -9.68
CA TRP A 205 2.02 -5.91 -10.00
C TRP A 205 1.12 -7.02 -9.42
N VAL A 206 1.50 -8.27 -9.60
CA VAL A 206 0.78 -9.42 -9.04
C VAL A 206 0.77 -9.36 -7.52
N GLU A 207 1.92 -9.08 -6.89
CA GLU A 207 2.02 -8.94 -5.43
C GLU A 207 1.14 -7.79 -4.91
N TRP A 208 1.22 -6.61 -5.54
CA TRP A 208 0.35 -5.49 -5.15
C TRP A 208 -1.13 -5.87 -5.21
N ARG A 209 -1.57 -6.56 -6.26
CA ARG A 209 -2.96 -7.02 -6.39
C ARG A 209 -3.36 -8.01 -5.30
N GLN A 210 -2.49 -8.94 -4.92
CA GLN A 210 -2.75 -9.87 -3.83
C GLN A 210 -2.94 -9.13 -2.50
N VAL A 211 -2.04 -8.21 -2.19
CA VAL A 211 -2.13 -7.40 -0.97
C VAL A 211 -3.36 -6.49 -1.02
N LEU A 212 -3.71 -5.92 -2.19
CA LEU A 212 -4.92 -5.12 -2.37
C LEU A 212 -6.19 -5.92 -2.04
N LEU A 213 -6.30 -7.15 -2.54
CA LEU A 213 -7.44 -8.03 -2.28
C LEU A 213 -7.62 -8.38 -0.79
N SER A 214 -6.51 -8.46 -0.05
CA SER A 214 -6.50 -8.73 1.39
C SER A 214 -6.52 -7.46 2.25
N SER A 215 -6.54 -6.27 1.64
CA SER A 215 -6.52 -5.01 2.35
C SER A 215 -7.94 -4.53 2.67
N PHE A 216 -8.05 -3.59 3.59
CA PHE A 216 -9.32 -3.01 4.02
C PHE A 216 -9.25 -1.48 4.00
N ARG A 217 -10.42 -0.85 4.08
CA ARG A 217 -10.59 0.60 4.02
C ARG A 217 -10.32 1.21 5.38
N ILE A 218 -9.84 2.45 5.41
CA ILE A 218 -9.62 3.20 6.67
C ILE A 218 -10.93 3.33 7.46
N GLU A 219 -12.07 3.51 6.77
CA GLU A 219 -13.38 3.73 7.36
C GLU A 219 -14.09 2.45 7.84
N ASP A 220 -13.55 1.28 7.54
CA ASP A 220 -14.16 0.03 7.93
C ASP A 220 -14.17 -0.15 9.45
N LYS A 221 -15.37 -0.26 10.03
CA LYS A 221 -15.60 -0.35 11.49
C LYS A 221 -15.03 -1.60 12.16
N TRP A 222 -14.40 -2.50 11.41
CA TRP A 222 -13.86 -3.73 11.97
C TRP A 222 -12.64 -3.50 12.89
N TRP A 223 -12.08 -2.29 12.94
CA TRP A 223 -11.12 -1.86 13.95
C TRP A 223 -11.51 -2.30 15.37
N ASP A 224 -12.82 -2.22 15.69
CA ASP A 224 -13.34 -2.52 17.02
C ASP A 224 -13.49 -4.01 17.30
N LYS A 225 -13.64 -4.84 16.25
CA LYS A 225 -13.93 -6.27 16.37
C LYS A 225 -12.68 -7.13 16.41
N THR A 226 -11.63 -6.74 15.71
CA THR A 226 -10.49 -7.59 15.41
C THR A 226 -9.41 -7.52 16.48
N TYR A 227 -9.34 -6.44 17.27
CA TYR A 227 -8.18 -6.18 18.11
C TYR A 227 -8.49 -6.05 19.59
N GLY A 228 -9.69 -6.39 20.02
CA GLY A 228 -10.06 -6.37 21.44
C GLY A 228 -9.93 -4.97 22.06
N TRP A 229 -10.10 -3.94 21.26
CA TRP A 229 -10.21 -2.58 21.72
C TRP A 229 -11.58 -2.43 22.39
N SER A 230 -11.70 -2.93 23.63
CA SER A 230 -12.81 -2.57 24.48
C SER A 230 -12.61 -1.11 24.90
N ASP A 231 -13.69 -0.34 24.95
CA ASP A 231 -13.71 1.05 25.46
C ASP A 231 -13.00 1.24 26.81
N ASP A 232 -12.78 0.15 27.54
CA ASP A 232 -12.10 0.14 28.84
C ASP A 232 -10.60 0.49 28.79
N SER A 233 -9.94 0.42 27.63
CA SER A 233 -8.52 0.78 27.53
C SER A 233 -8.27 2.30 27.52
N PHE A 234 -9.27 3.09 27.15
CA PHE A 234 -9.19 4.55 27.14
C PHE A 234 -9.38 5.20 28.53
N LEU A 235 -9.94 4.47 29.49
CA LEU A 235 -10.24 4.99 30.83
C LEU A 235 -9.15 4.77 31.87
N ARG A 236 -8.01 4.13 31.53
CA ARG A 236 -6.96 3.77 32.49
C ARG A 236 -5.71 4.63 32.48
N ASP A 237 -5.55 5.58 31.57
CA ASP A 237 -4.39 6.49 31.56
C ASP A 237 -4.73 7.91 32.08
N GLY A 238 -5.75 8.04 32.89
CA GLY A 238 -6.19 9.28 33.55
C GLY A 238 -6.13 9.22 35.08
N SER A 239 -4.98 8.80 35.64
CA SER A 239 -4.69 9.04 37.06
C SER A 239 -3.20 9.01 37.34
#